data_c2cff30014446fe8e5883e8066bf25ed
#
_entry.id   c2cff30014446fe8e5883e8066bf25ed
#
_cell.length_a   1.000
_cell.length_b   1.000
_cell.length_c   1.000
_cell.angle_alpha   90.00
_cell.angle_beta   90.00
_cell.angle_gamma   90.00
#
_symmetry.space_group_name_H-M   'P 1'
#
loop_
_entity.id
_entity.type
_entity.pdbx_description
1 polymer ?
#
loop_
_entity_poly.entity_id
_entity_poly.type
_entity_poly.pdbx_seq_one_letter_code
_entity_poly.pdbx_strand_id
1 'polypeptide(L)' 'MGSVVIINNKPYKFNNFEKEIMAKRGINAGIVSKRVRGCWEFSEALDAPYGMHLKEYREMKQMEKIKQ' A
#
# COMPACT_ATOMS: atom_id res chain seq x y z
N MET A 1 -3.31 20.21 -5.18
CA MET A 1 -3.14 19.13 -6.11
C MET A 1 -3.82 17.90 -5.64
N GLY A 2 -4.79 17.47 -6.36
CA GLY A 2 -5.50 16.28 -6.02
C GLY A 2 -4.65 15.05 -6.22
N SER A 3 -4.63 14.18 -5.23
CA SER A 3 -3.95 12.91 -5.34
C SER A 3 -4.95 11.81 -5.62
N VAL A 4 -5.70 12.01 -6.68
CA VAL A 4 -6.70 11.03 -7.07
C VAL A 4 -6.04 9.98 -7.96
N VAL A 5 -6.20 8.72 -7.60
CA VAL A 5 -5.70 7.61 -8.39
C VAL A 5 -6.85 6.68 -8.73
N ILE A 6 -6.63 5.85 -9.72
CA ILE A 6 -7.63 4.86 -10.10
C ILE A 6 -7.31 3.55 -9.41
N ILE A 7 -8.21 3.10 -8.55
CA ILE A 7 -8.07 1.83 -7.85
C ILE A 7 -9.31 1.02 -8.13
N ASN A 8 -9.12 -0.18 -8.68
CA ASN A 8 -10.23 -1.06 -9.06
C ASN A 8 -11.21 -0.36 -9.99
N ASN A 9 -10.67 0.40 -10.96
CA ASN A 9 -11.44 1.15 -11.96
C ASN A 9 -12.30 2.24 -11.36
N LYS A 10 -11.97 2.71 -10.16
CA LYS A 10 -12.70 3.80 -9.52
C LYS A 10 -11.72 4.84 -9.02
N PRO A 11 -12.08 6.13 -9.12
CA PRO A 11 -11.22 7.17 -8.56
C PRO A 11 -11.20 7.07 -7.04
N TYR A 12 -10.02 7.21 -6.47
CA TYR A 12 -9.83 7.12 -5.03
C TYR A 12 -9.00 8.30 -4.54
N LYS A 13 -9.45 8.93 -3.49
CA LYS A 13 -8.74 10.05 -2.88
C LYS A 13 -8.29 9.64 -1.48
N PHE A 14 -6.99 9.73 -1.23
CA PHE A 14 -6.45 9.36 0.07
C PHE A 14 -6.81 10.41 1.13
N ASN A 15 -7.11 9.94 2.33
CA ASN A 15 -7.31 10.83 3.46
C ASN A 15 -5.97 11.16 4.11
N ASN A 16 -6.01 12.04 5.13
CA ASN A 16 -4.78 12.50 5.77
C ASN A 16 -4.04 11.37 6.46
N PHE A 17 -4.76 10.45 7.06
CA PHE A 17 -4.17 9.32 7.74
C PHE A 17 -3.39 8.43 6.76
N GLU A 18 -4.00 8.17 5.62
CA GLU A 18 -3.36 7.35 4.59
C GLU A 18 -2.14 8.05 4.00
N LYS A 19 -2.24 9.37 3.81
CA LYS A 19 -1.10 10.13 3.30
C LYS A 19 0.08 10.09 4.26
N GLU A 20 -0.20 10.12 5.55
CA GLU A 20 0.83 10.02 6.57
C GLU A 20 1.54 8.67 6.51
N ILE A 21 0.76 7.61 6.39
CA ILE A 21 1.34 6.26 6.29
C ILE A 21 2.25 6.18 5.06
N MET A 22 1.77 6.69 3.92
CA MET A 22 2.56 6.67 2.70
C MET A 22 3.86 7.43 2.86
N ALA A 23 3.82 8.58 3.53
CA ALA A 23 5.03 9.37 3.75
C ALA A 23 6.03 8.60 4.61
N LYS A 24 5.56 7.93 5.64
CA LYS A 24 6.42 7.15 6.51
C LYS A 24 7.05 5.96 5.80
N ARG A 25 6.32 5.37 4.87
CA ARG A 25 6.80 4.22 4.12
C ARG A 25 7.63 4.60 2.90
N GLY A 26 7.67 5.90 2.54
CA GLY A 26 8.41 6.35 1.38
C GLY A 26 7.73 5.99 0.07
N ILE A 27 6.41 5.87 0.06
CA ILE A 27 5.66 5.53 -1.14
C ILE A 27 4.72 6.67 -1.49
N ASN A 28 4.15 6.61 -2.70
CA ASN A 28 3.21 7.63 -3.15
C ASN A 28 1.99 6.97 -3.76
N ALA A 29 1.05 7.80 -4.20
CA ALA A 29 -0.21 7.31 -4.74
C ALA A 29 -0.02 6.41 -5.96
N GLY A 30 0.94 6.74 -6.82
CA GLY A 30 1.22 5.94 -7.99
C GLY A 30 1.68 4.55 -7.64
N ILE A 31 2.50 4.44 -6.60
CA ILE A 31 2.99 3.14 -6.15
C ILE A 31 1.87 2.30 -5.59
N VAL A 32 0.98 2.92 -4.79
CA VAL A 32 -0.16 2.20 -4.23
C VAL A 32 -1.06 1.67 -5.34
N SER A 33 -1.37 2.52 -6.32
CA SER A 33 -2.20 2.12 -7.45
C SER A 33 -1.58 0.96 -8.22
N LYS A 34 -0.28 1.04 -8.47
CA LYS A 34 0.43 0.00 -9.19
C LYS A 34 0.39 -1.32 -8.44
N ARG A 35 0.56 -1.28 -7.13
CA ARG A 35 0.53 -2.48 -6.30
C ARG A 35 -0.85 -3.12 -6.34
N VAL A 36 -1.91 -2.33 -6.20
CA VAL A 36 -3.27 -2.86 -6.26
C VAL A 36 -3.52 -3.56 -7.59
N ARG A 37 -3.03 -2.98 -8.68
CA ARG A 37 -3.17 -3.58 -9.99
C ARG A 37 -2.36 -4.88 -10.11
N GLY A 38 -1.33 -5.02 -9.29
CA GLY A 38 -0.46 -6.20 -9.27
C GLY A 38 -0.85 -7.22 -8.21
N CYS A 39 -2.13 -7.31 -7.89
CA CYS A 39 -2.68 -8.32 -6.98
C CYS A 39 -2.47 -8.04 -5.49
N TRP A 40 -1.98 -6.86 -5.14
CA TRP A 40 -1.93 -6.46 -3.73
C TRP A 40 -3.32 -6.05 -3.27
N GLU A 41 -3.64 -6.31 -2.01
CA GLU A 41 -4.81 -5.70 -1.41
C GLU A 41 -4.50 -4.25 -1.06
N PHE A 42 -5.54 -3.43 -0.97
CA PHE A 42 -5.33 -2.00 -0.74
C PHE A 42 -4.55 -1.74 0.55
N SER A 43 -4.92 -2.41 1.63
CA SER A 43 -4.24 -2.21 2.90
C SER A 43 -2.77 -2.65 2.83
N GLU A 44 -2.50 -3.73 2.12
CA GLU A 44 -1.13 -4.18 1.93
C GLU A 44 -0.32 -3.19 1.11
N ALA A 45 -0.93 -2.70 0.04
CA ALA A 45 -0.26 -1.74 -0.84
C ALA A 45 0.12 -0.48 -0.09
N LEU A 46 -0.72 -0.07 0.84
CA LEU A 46 -0.50 1.13 1.62
C LEU A 46 0.55 0.94 2.71
N ASP A 47 0.61 -0.24 3.30
CA ASP A 47 1.44 -0.48 4.47
C ASP A 47 2.87 -0.87 4.15
N ALA A 48 3.11 -1.54 3.03
CA ALA A 48 4.45 -2.03 2.71
C ALA A 48 5.35 -0.88 2.25
N PRO A 49 6.60 -0.84 2.73
CA PRO A 49 7.52 0.23 2.32
C PRO A 49 7.93 0.09 0.86
N TYR A 50 8.55 1.15 0.34
CA TYR A 50 8.99 1.18 -1.04
C TYR A 50 10.01 0.08 -1.30
N GLY A 51 9.84 -0.60 -2.41
CA GLY A 51 10.78 -1.64 -2.82
C GLY A 51 10.51 -3.01 -2.26
N MET A 52 9.52 -3.14 -1.36
CA MET A 52 9.18 -4.45 -0.83
C MET A 52 8.26 -5.20 -1.77
N HIS A 53 8.55 -6.47 -1.98
CA HIS A 53 7.71 -7.33 -2.80
C HIS A 53 6.57 -7.91 -1.99
N LEU A 54 5.46 -8.23 -2.67
CA LEU A 54 4.28 -8.75 -1.99
C LEU A 54 4.60 -10.02 -1.21
N LYS A 55 5.39 -10.90 -1.80
CA LYS A 55 5.76 -12.14 -1.14
C LYS A 55 6.50 -11.86 0.16
N GLU A 56 7.45 -10.93 0.12
CA GLU A 56 8.19 -10.55 1.31
C GLU A 56 7.29 -9.97 2.38
N TYR A 57 6.36 -9.11 1.96
CA TYR A 57 5.45 -8.48 2.90
C TYR A 57 4.58 -9.51 3.59
N ARG A 58 4.03 -10.44 2.81
CA ARG A 58 3.16 -11.46 3.37
C ARG A 58 3.90 -12.41 4.30
N GLU A 59 5.13 -12.74 3.97
CA GLU A 59 5.96 -13.57 4.83
C GLU A 59 6.25 -12.87 6.16
N MET A 60 6.55 -11.59 6.09
CA MET A 60 6.80 -10.79 7.29
C MET A 60 5.58 -10.76 8.20
N LYS A 61 4.40 -10.53 7.62
CA LYS A 61 3.17 -10.47 8.40
C LYS A 61 2.80 -11.82 8.99
N GLN A 62 3.06 -12.88 8.26
CA GLN A 62 2.80 -14.23 8.76
C GLN A 62 3.69 -14.55 9.94
N MET A 63 4.95 -14.13 9.89
CA MET A 63 5.86 -14.35 11.01
C MET A 63 5.42 -13.58 12.24
N GLU A 64 4.89 -12.38 12.06
CA GLU A 64 4.37 -11.60 13.18
C GLU A 64 3.20 -12.32 13.85
N LYS A 65 2.35 -12.94 13.05
CA LYS A 65 1.22 -13.69 13.60
C LYS A 65 1.66 -14.89 14.42
N ILE A 66 2.71 -15.54 13.94
CA ILE A 66 3.20 -16.75 14.62
C ILE A 66 3.79 -16.44 15.98
N LYS A 67 4.32 -15.24 16.11
CA LYS A 67 4.95 -14.84 17.37
C LYS A 67 3.97 -14.62 18.52
N GLN A 68 2.71 -14.56 18.20
CA GLN A 68 1.71 -14.44 19.27
C GLN A 68 1.35 -15.81 19.86
#